data_2dcff85e99ea3297873691c6c34ee6e9
#
_entry.id   2dcff85e99ea3297873691c6c34ee6e9
#
_cell.length_a   1.000
_cell.length_b   1.000
_cell.length_c   1.000
_cell.angle_alpha   90.00
_cell.angle_beta   90.00
_cell.angle_gamma   90.00
#
_symmetry.space_group_name_H-M   'P 1'
#
loop_
_entity.id
_entity.type
_entity.pdbx_description
1 polymer ?
#
loop_
_entity_poly.entity_id
_entity_poly.type
_entity_poly.pdbx_seq_one_letter_code
_entity_poly.pdbx_strand_id
1 'polypeptide(L)'
;MSLSETESLLPPSKLLLILGVAVSLMHIWFNVVTVLPTLWQNSLHFAGFALIAAYVYPLRKDANIGWRLLDVLLGLLAAGSAIYLISMEDAIYARGVRMSPSEWAAGIVLILCALEFTRRVAGWFIPVLIIIAL
;
A
#
# COMPACT_ATOMS: atom_id res chain seq x y z
N MET A 1 -27.70 15.42 15.95
CA MET A 1 -26.67 14.41 15.62
C MET A 1 -26.82 14.07 14.14
N SER A 2 -25.83 14.44 13.30
CA SER A 2 -25.92 14.25 11.84
C SER A 2 -25.65 12.77 11.50
N LEU A 3 -26.21 12.28 10.37
CA LEU A 3 -25.97 10.90 9.89
C LEU A 3 -24.47 10.58 9.75
N SER A 4 -23.63 11.60 9.50
CA SER A 4 -22.18 11.46 9.41
C SER A 4 -21.50 11.12 10.75
N GLU A 5 -22.06 11.55 11.89
CA GLU A 5 -21.52 11.22 13.21
C GLU A 5 -21.87 9.80 13.65
N THR A 6 -23.02 9.29 13.20
CA THR A 6 -23.43 7.92 13.52
C THR A 6 -22.62 6.88 12.73
N GLU A 7 -22.20 7.21 11.51
CA GLU A 7 -21.37 6.33 10.66
C GLU A 7 -19.96 6.15 11.21
N SER A 8 -19.42 7.16 11.92
CA SER A 8 -18.10 7.08 12.57
C SER A 8 -18.08 6.18 13.83
N LEU A 9 -19.25 5.80 14.35
CA LEU A 9 -19.39 4.95 15.54
C LEU A 9 -19.60 3.46 15.22
N LEU A 10 -19.73 3.10 13.95
CA LEU A 10 -19.84 1.69 13.57
C LEU A 10 -18.51 0.97 13.78
N PRO A 11 -18.52 -0.23 14.36
CA PRO A 11 -17.30 -1.00 14.57
C PRO A 11 -16.65 -1.31 13.19
N PRO A 12 -15.31 -1.27 13.10
CA PRO A 12 -14.62 -1.63 11.88
C PRO A 12 -15.00 -3.06 11.46
N SER A 13 -15.05 -3.31 10.16
CA SER A 13 -15.27 -4.67 9.68
C SER A 13 -14.21 -5.61 10.26
N LYS A 14 -14.57 -6.89 10.48
CA LYS A 14 -13.64 -7.90 11.02
C LYS A 14 -12.36 -8.00 10.17
N LEU A 15 -12.48 -7.84 8.85
CA LEU A 15 -11.34 -7.83 7.95
C LEU A 15 -10.40 -6.66 8.21
N LEU A 16 -10.94 -5.45 8.35
CA LEU A 16 -10.15 -4.24 8.63
C LEU A 16 -9.45 -4.35 9.99
N LEU A 17 -10.14 -4.89 11.00
CA LEU A 17 -9.56 -5.13 12.31
C LEU A 17 -8.37 -6.12 12.22
N ILE A 18 -8.54 -7.24 11.52
CA ILE A 18 -7.47 -8.23 11.33
C ILE A 18 -6.28 -7.63 10.60
N LEU A 19 -6.51 -6.92 9.48
CA LEU A 19 -5.44 -6.25 8.73
C LEU A 19 -4.72 -5.20 9.58
N GLY A 20 -5.46 -4.37 10.29
CA GLY A 20 -4.88 -3.35 11.16
C GLY A 20 -4.02 -3.94 12.29
N VAL A 21 -4.53 -4.98 12.96
CA VAL A 21 -3.77 -5.69 14.02
C VAL A 21 -2.53 -6.36 13.43
N ALA A 22 -2.65 -7.04 12.28
CA ALA A 22 -1.52 -7.70 11.64
C ALA A 22 -0.41 -6.70 11.25
N VAL A 23 -0.77 -5.57 10.65
CA VAL A 23 0.17 -4.50 10.28
C VAL A 23 0.80 -3.89 11.55
N SER A 24 0.03 -3.66 12.61
CA SER A 24 0.55 -3.12 13.87
C SER A 24 1.53 -4.08 14.54
N LEU A 25 1.21 -5.37 14.62
CA LEU A 25 2.09 -6.39 15.17
C LEU A 25 3.38 -6.53 14.34
N MET A 26 3.27 -6.46 13.01
CA MET A 26 4.42 -6.45 12.11
C MET A 26 5.36 -5.27 12.43
N HIS A 27 4.82 -4.07 12.64
CA HIS A 27 5.64 -2.89 12.99
C HIS A 27 6.30 -3.04 14.37
N ILE A 28 5.58 -3.56 15.36
CA ILE A 28 6.17 -3.83 16.68
C ILE A 28 7.32 -4.82 16.54
N TRP A 29 7.11 -5.90 15.78
CA TRP A 29 8.14 -6.90 15.53
C TRP A 29 9.41 -6.29 14.92
N PHE A 30 9.28 -5.46 13.87
CA PHE A 30 10.42 -4.83 13.18
C PHE A 30 11.19 -3.84 14.06
N ASN A 31 10.50 -3.19 14.99
CA ASN A 31 11.14 -2.16 15.82
C ASN A 31 11.65 -2.68 17.15
N VAL A 32 11.15 -3.83 17.65
CA VAL A 32 11.47 -4.34 18.99
C VAL A 32 12.31 -5.63 18.92
N VAL A 33 12.01 -6.52 17.96
CA VAL A 33 12.56 -7.88 17.96
C VAL A 33 13.66 -8.06 16.92
N THR A 34 13.53 -7.45 15.74
CA THR A 34 14.48 -7.65 14.65
C THR A 34 14.75 -6.35 13.91
N VAL A 35 16.01 -6.20 13.45
CA VAL A 35 16.36 -5.09 12.55
C VAL A 35 16.37 -5.62 11.13
N LEU A 36 15.39 -5.21 10.34
CA LEU A 36 15.35 -5.54 8.91
C LEU A 36 16.04 -4.44 8.08
N PRO A 37 16.55 -4.78 6.89
CA PRO A 37 17.00 -3.78 5.94
C PRO A 37 15.90 -2.76 5.63
N THR A 38 16.28 -1.51 5.38
CA THR A 38 15.34 -0.40 5.14
C THR A 38 14.37 -0.69 4.00
N LEU A 39 14.84 -1.35 2.92
CA LEU A 39 14.00 -1.74 1.80
C LEU A 39 12.86 -2.67 2.25
N TRP A 40 13.17 -3.65 3.10
CA TRP A 40 12.19 -4.59 3.66
C TRP A 40 11.15 -3.89 4.51
N GLN A 41 11.60 -3.06 5.45
CA GLN A 41 10.70 -2.34 6.35
C GLN A 41 9.73 -1.46 5.56
N ASN A 42 10.26 -0.64 4.64
CA ASN A 42 9.45 0.30 3.85
C ASN A 42 8.48 -0.43 2.92
N SER A 43 8.93 -1.51 2.27
CA SER A 43 8.10 -2.25 1.32
C SER A 43 6.99 -3.03 2.01
N LEU A 44 7.27 -3.67 3.15
CA LEU A 44 6.25 -4.37 3.93
C LEU A 44 5.26 -3.39 4.58
N HIS A 45 5.74 -2.24 5.06
CA HIS A 45 4.90 -1.15 5.53
C HIS A 45 3.95 -0.69 4.41
N PHE A 46 4.49 -0.38 3.24
CA PHE A 46 3.70 0.02 2.09
C PHE A 46 2.69 -1.05 1.68
N ALA A 47 3.10 -2.32 1.58
CA ALA A 47 2.22 -3.43 1.22
C ALA A 47 1.02 -3.55 2.18
N GLY A 48 1.27 -3.49 3.49
CA GLY A 48 0.23 -3.54 4.51
C GLY A 48 -0.76 -2.38 4.41
N PHE A 49 -0.25 -1.16 4.29
CA PHE A 49 -1.10 0.03 4.18
C PHE A 49 -1.83 0.12 2.84
N ALA A 50 -1.24 -0.37 1.73
CA ALA A 50 -1.91 -0.44 0.44
C ALA A 50 -3.16 -1.33 0.48
N LEU A 51 -3.10 -2.48 1.16
CA LEU A 51 -4.25 -3.36 1.36
C LEU A 51 -5.35 -2.69 2.21
N ILE A 52 -4.96 -2.00 3.29
CA ILE A 52 -5.89 -1.25 4.13
C ILE A 52 -6.51 -0.10 3.33
N ALA A 53 -5.71 0.66 2.58
CA ALA A 53 -6.18 1.79 1.78
C ALA A 53 -7.14 1.34 0.67
N ALA A 54 -6.85 0.23 -0.01
CA ALA A 54 -7.72 -0.35 -1.02
C ALA A 54 -9.10 -0.72 -0.46
N TYR A 55 -9.14 -1.18 0.80
CA TYR A 55 -10.38 -1.53 1.47
C TYR A 55 -11.16 -0.29 1.96
N VAL A 56 -10.48 0.66 2.62
CA VAL A 56 -11.09 1.81 3.31
C VAL A 56 -11.44 2.94 2.35
N TYR A 57 -10.60 3.16 1.33
CA TYR A 57 -10.74 4.26 0.36
C TYR A 57 -11.07 3.72 -1.03
N PRO A 58 -12.32 3.34 -1.32
CA PRO A 58 -12.70 2.82 -2.62
C PRO A 58 -12.57 3.88 -3.70
N LEU A 59 -12.33 3.44 -4.94
CA LEU A 59 -12.25 4.31 -6.11
C LEU A 59 -13.55 5.12 -6.33
N ARG A 60 -14.69 4.49 -6.02
CA ARG A 60 -16.03 5.11 -6.07
C ARG A 60 -16.83 4.75 -4.84
N LYS A 61 -17.51 5.74 -4.24
CA LYS A 61 -18.36 5.53 -3.04
C LYS A 61 -19.55 4.62 -3.35
N ASP A 62 -20.17 4.77 -4.54
CA ASP A 62 -21.30 3.95 -5.00
C ASP A 62 -20.85 2.78 -5.87
N ALA A 63 -19.79 2.08 -5.43
CA ALA A 63 -19.14 1.04 -6.21
C ALA A 63 -19.98 -0.24 -6.27
N ASN A 64 -20.27 -0.70 -7.49
CA ASN A 64 -20.73 -2.07 -7.73
C ASN A 64 -19.57 -3.06 -7.50
N ILE A 65 -19.86 -4.35 -7.56
CA ILE A 65 -18.87 -5.42 -7.32
C ILE A 65 -17.65 -5.28 -8.22
N GLY A 66 -17.80 -4.82 -9.47
CA GLY A 66 -16.69 -4.65 -10.43
C GLY A 66 -15.68 -3.60 -9.94
N TRP A 67 -16.14 -2.45 -9.44
CA TRP A 67 -15.26 -1.42 -8.88
C TRP A 67 -14.57 -1.89 -7.62
N ARG A 68 -15.26 -2.66 -6.76
CA ARG A 68 -14.66 -3.25 -5.56
C ARG A 68 -13.57 -4.28 -5.91
N LEU A 69 -13.78 -5.07 -6.95
CA LEU A 69 -12.75 -5.99 -7.45
C LEU A 69 -11.51 -5.23 -7.97
N LEU A 70 -11.69 -4.09 -8.64
CA LEU A 70 -10.57 -3.24 -9.04
C LEU A 70 -9.80 -2.68 -7.83
N ASP A 71 -10.48 -2.28 -6.78
CA ASP A 71 -9.82 -1.83 -5.54
C ASP A 71 -8.97 -2.94 -4.92
N VAL A 72 -9.51 -4.16 -4.83
CA VAL A 72 -8.77 -5.34 -4.35
C VAL A 72 -7.57 -5.64 -5.24
N LEU A 73 -7.76 -5.63 -6.57
CA LEU A 73 -6.67 -5.85 -7.53
C LEU A 73 -5.54 -4.82 -7.39
N LEU A 74 -5.88 -3.54 -7.24
CA LEU A 74 -4.88 -2.48 -7.01
C LEU A 74 -4.12 -2.68 -5.71
N GLY A 75 -4.80 -3.06 -4.62
CA GLY A 75 -4.16 -3.39 -3.35
C GLY A 75 -3.21 -4.58 -3.46
N LEU A 76 -3.65 -5.64 -4.15
CA LEU A 76 -2.84 -6.84 -4.37
C LEU A 76 -1.65 -6.57 -5.32
N LEU A 77 -1.84 -5.76 -6.36
CA LEU A 77 -0.75 -5.35 -7.26
C LEU A 77 0.30 -4.53 -6.51
N ALA A 78 -0.13 -3.58 -5.69
CA ALA A 78 0.78 -2.78 -4.88
C ALA A 78 1.57 -3.64 -3.88
N ALA A 79 0.89 -4.49 -3.11
CA ALA A 79 1.53 -5.39 -2.15
C ALA A 79 2.43 -6.41 -2.85
N GLY A 80 1.97 -7.02 -3.94
CA GLY A 80 2.74 -7.99 -4.72
C GLY A 80 4.00 -7.39 -5.34
N SER A 81 3.92 -6.18 -5.90
CA SER A 81 5.09 -5.47 -6.43
C SER A 81 6.11 -5.15 -5.34
N ALA A 82 5.66 -4.71 -4.16
CA ALA A 82 6.53 -4.44 -3.03
C ALA A 82 7.26 -5.72 -2.55
N ILE A 83 6.53 -6.82 -2.39
CA ILE A 83 7.08 -8.12 -1.99
C ILE A 83 8.04 -8.66 -3.05
N TYR A 84 7.71 -8.52 -4.33
CA TYR A 84 8.58 -8.94 -5.43
C TYR A 84 9.92 -8.20 -5.40
N LEU A 85 9.92 -6.86 -5.20
CA LEU A 85 11.16 -6.08 -5.12
C LEU A 85 12.03 -6.49 -3.93
N ILE A 86 11.44 -6.79 -2.78
CA ILE A 86 12.17 -7.34 -1.64
C ILE A 86 12.85 -8.66 -2.01
N SER A 87 12.13 -9.57 -2.67
CA SER A 87 12.66 -10.89 -3.04
C SER A 87 13.81 -10.83 -4.04
N MET A 88 13.95 -9.70 -4.75
CA MET A 88 15.01 -9.44 -5.73
C MET A 88 16.17 -8.60 -5.16
N GLU A 89 16.13 -8.22 -3.88
CA GLU A 89 17.11 -7.31 -3.28
C GLU A 89 18.56 -7.77 -3.51
N ASP A 90 18.89 -9.00 -3.14
CA ASP A 90 20.23 -9.56 -3.29
C ASP A 90 20.68 -9.57 -4.76
N ALA A 91 19.77 -9.92 -5.67
CA ALA A 91 20.04 -9.94 -7.09
C ALA A 91 20.27 -8.53 -7.66
N ILE A 92 19.55 -7.53 -7.18
CA ILE A 92 19.72 -6.13 -7.56
C ILE A 92 21.09 -5.62 -7.09
N TYR A 93 21.46 -5.89 -5.85
CA TYR A 93 22.78 -5.50 -5.32
C TYR A 93 23.92 -6.22 -6.00
N ALA A 94 23.79 -7.52 -6.28
CA ALA A 94 24.81 -8.29 -6.99
C ALA A 94 25.10 -7.76 -8.40
N ARG A 95 24.11 -7.10 -9.04
CA ARG A 95 24.25 -6.45 -10.36
C ARG A 95 24.70 -4.99 -10.29
N GLY A 96 25.14 -4.50 -9.13
CA GLY A 96 25.54 -3.10 -8.94
C GLY A 96 24.37 -2.12 -9.03
N VAL A 97 23.25 -2.50 -8.44
CA VAL A 97 22.00 -1.69 -8.39
C VAL A 97 21.36 -1.49 -9.79
N ARG A 98 21.63 -2.40 -10.71
CA ARG A 98 20.96 -2.42 -12.03
C ARG A 98 19.69 -3.25 -11.96
N MET A 99 18.57 -2.61 -12.28
CA MET A 99 17.28 -3.26 -12.31
C MET A 99 17.03 -3.97 -13.65
N SER A 100 16.48 -5.17 -13.59
CA SER A 100 15.98 -5.91 -14.74
C SER A 100 14.64 -5.31 -15.24
N PRO A 101 14.17 -5.64 -16.45
CA PRO A 101 12.88 -5.14 -16.96
C PRO A 101 11.70 -5.47 -16.05
N SER A 102 11.67 -6.64 -15.41
CA SER A 102 10.61 -7.04 -14.47
C SER A 102 10.63 -6.23 -13.18
N GLU A 103 11.80 -5.91 -12.66
CA GLU A 103 11.97 -5.06 -11.47
C GLU A 103 11.57 -3.61 -11.79
N TRP A 104 11.91 -3.11 -12.98
CA TRP A 104 11.42 -1.82 -13.47
C TRP A 104 9.89 -1.80 -13.57
N ALA A 105 9.29 -2.84 -14.15
CA ALA A 105 7.84 -2.95 -14.25
C ALA A 105 7.18 -2.95 -12.85
N ALA A 106 7.72 -3.73 -11.91
CA ALA A 106 7.22 -3.76 -10.54
C ALA A 106 7.36 -2.40 -9.83
N GLY A 107 8.50 -1.71 -10.02
CA GLY A 107 8.72 -0.38 -9.48
C GLY A 107 7.72 0.66 -10.01
N ILE A 108 7.47 0.64 -11.33
CA ILE A 108 6.48 1.53 -11.97
C ILE A 108 5.07 1.25 -11.41
N VAL A 109 4.67 -0.02 -11.31
CA VAL A 109 3.37 -0.41 -10.75
C VAL A 109 3.25 0.08 -9.30
N LEU A 110 4.30 -0.09 -8.50
CA LEU A 110 4.33 0.36 -7.12
C LEU A 110 4.16 1.88 -7.02
N ILE A 111 4.88 2.66 -7.82
CA ILE A 111 4.77 4.13 -7.85
C ILE A 111 3.36 4.57 -8.26
N LEU A 112 2.79 3.99 -9.31
CA LEU A 112 1.45 4.33 -9.79
C LEU A 112 0.38 4.00 -8.73
N CYS A 113 0.48 2.84 -8.08
CA CYS A 113 -0.41 2.49 -6.98
C CYS A 113 -0.25 3.43 -5.78
N ALA A 114 0.99 3.81 -5.42
CA ALA A 114 1.26 4.75 -4.34
C ALA A 114 0.64 6.13 -4.62
N LEU A 115 0.81 6.66 -5.84
CA LEU A 115 0.20 7.92 -6.26
C LEU A 115 -1.34 7.85 -6.21
N GLU A 116 -1.92 6.74 -6.67
CA GLU A 116 -3.37 6.55 -6.65
C GLU A 116 -3.92 6.46 -5.23
N PHE A 117 -3.28 5.69 -4.32
CA PHE A 117 -3.70 5.64 -2.93
C PHE A 117 -3.50 6.98 -2.21
N THR A 118 -2.41 7.69 -2.48
CA THR A 118 -2.19 9.04 -1.95
C THR A 118 -3.28 10.00 -2.42
N ARG A 119 -3.67 9.92 -3.70
CA ARG A 119 -4.77 10.71 -4.25
C ARG A 119 -6.09 10.45 -3.53
N ARG A 120 -6.38 9.18 -3.19
CA ARG A 120 -7.62 8.79 -2.50
C ARG A 120 -7.68 9.29 -1.06
N VAL A 121 -6.54 9.26 -0.37
CA VAL A 121 -6.43 9.63 1.05
C VAL A 121 -6.30 11.14 1.23
N ALA A 122 -5.42 11.77 0.47
CA ALA A 122 -4.99 13.16 0.65
C ALA A 122 -5.42 14.11 -0.49
N GLY A 123 -6.15 13.61 -1.51
CA GLY A 123 -6.52 14.39 -2.68
C GLY A 123 -5.38 14.60 -3.66
N TRP A 124 -5.59 15.47 -4.66
CA TRP A 124 -4.64 15.69 -5.78
C TRP A 124 -3.40 16.50 -5.41
N PHE A 125 -3.44 17.25 -4.32
CA PHE A 125 -2.35 18.17 -3.95
C PHE A 125 -1.02 17.43 -3.78
N ILE A 126 -0.99 16.35 -3.01
CA ILE A 126 0.24 15.59 -2.73
C ILE A 126 0.77 14.85 -3.97
N PRO A 127 -0.03 14.11 -4.76
CA PRO A 127 0.44 13.52 -6.00
C PRO A 127 1.06 14.51 -6.97
N VAL A 128 0.46 15.70 -7.12
CA VAL A 128 1.01 16.76 -7.98
C VAL A 128 2.35 17.25 -7.48
N LEU A 129 2.51 17.48 -6.18
CA LEU A 129 3.80 17.84 -5.59
C LEU A 129 4.88 16.77 -5.83
N ILE A 130 4.52 15.49 -5.68
CA ILE A 130 5.45 14.38 -5.93
C ILE A 130 5.90 14.36 -7.39
N ILE A 131 4.96 14.52 -8.34
CA ILE A 131 5.27 14.53 -9.78
C ILE A 131 6.17 15.73 -10.16
N ILE A 132 5.98 16.88 -9.52
CA ILE A 132 6.82 18.06 -9.77
C ILE A 132 8.22 17.88 -9.17
N ALA A 133 8.35 17.13 -8.10
CA ALA A 133 9.61 16.89 -7.40
C ALA A 133 10.47 15.76 -8.00
N LEU A 134 9.88 14.91 -8.86
CA LEU A 134 10.57 13.84 -9.58
C LEU A 134 11.21 14.32 -10.88
#